data_6e0aae1124933cdb98adcb713b5c525b
#
_entry.id   6e0aae1124933cdb98adcb713b5c525b
#
_cell.length_a   1.000
_cell.length_b   1.000
_cell.length_c   1.000
_cell.angle_alpha   90.00
_cell.angle_beta   90.00
_cell.angle_gamma   90.00
#
_symmetry.space_group_name_H-M   'P 1'
#
loop_
_entity.id
_entity.type
_entity.pdbx_description
1 polymer ?
#
loop_
_entity_poly.entity_id
_entity_poly.type
_entity_poly.pdbx_seq_one_letter_code
_entity_poly.pdbx_strand_id
1 'polypeptide(L)'
;MIFRFTIFLVMGLLLVSGASAQVCIDCHSKVTPSIVSDWQLSKHGQAKIYCSTCHGNQHQSVQDVPNAQIPTPDTCAMCHPTQTQQFKSGKHALSWASMKAMPTAHWQPMALMEGMKGCGGCHMVGLKTEVEIKELKKGGAGFGLASCDVCHTRHVFSVQEARQPQACQTCHMGIDHPQWEMYSSSKHGVRYLLKQNKTLPENVAAPTCQTCHMQEGSHSNRTAWGFLAVRLPMPEDKQWAADRATVLQGLGVLDPDGKPTPRLDVVKAADVVRLTQEDWQKERDKMVKTCNQCHSVNFAKTELQKGDMMIKEADRLMAEAIRIIAELYKDGIIPKPKNYAYAFPDLLTFHDAPTPIELKLFKMFLEHRMRTFQGTFHANPDYALWYGWSSMRYDLTEIKEMAKELRISHKAGGK
;
A
#
# COMPACT_ATOMS: atom_id res chain seq x y z
N MET A 1 -44.23 -36.52 -14.89
CA MET A 1 -44.89 -35.21 -14.83
C MET A 1 -44.04 -34.13 -14.10
N ILE A 2 -43.04 -34.50 -13.32
CA ILE A 2 -42.20 -33.59 -12.50
C ILE A 2 -41.09 -32.89 -13.36
N PHE A 3 -40.60 -33.52 -14.43
CA PHE A 3 -39.50 -32.98 -15.25
C PHE A 3 -39.88 -31.79 -16.14
N ARG A 4 -41.14 -31.62 -16.52
CA ARG A 4 -41.60 -30.48 -17.34
C ARG A 4 -41.79 -29.17 -16.55
N PHE A 5 -42.06 -29.26 -15.25
CA PHE A 5 -42.26 -28.05 -14.41
C PHE A 5 -40.92 -27.33 -14.04
N THR A 6 -39.82 -28.10 -13.88
CA THR A 6 -38.51 -27.53 -13.54
C THR A 6 -37.90 -26.76 -14.69
N ILE A 7 -38.11 -27.17 -15.94
CA ILE A 7 -37.62 -26.45 -17.14
C ILE A 7 -38.32 -25.09 -17.30
N PHE A 8 -39.63 -25.03 -17.03
CA PHE A 8 -40.36 -23.76 -17.13
C PHE A 8 -39.95 -22.73 -16.03
N LEU A 9 -39.60 -23.19 -14.83
CA LEU A 9 -39.19 -22.30 -13.74
C LEU A 9 -37.78 -21.72 -13.99
N VAL A 10 -36.85 -22.49 -14.52
CA VAL A 10 -35.51 -22.05 -14.87
C VAL A 10 -35.55 -21.11 -16.08
N MET A 11 -36.40 -21.38 -17.06
CA MET A 11 -36.57 -20.52 -18.23
C MET A 11 -37.24 -19.16 -17.86
N GLY A 12 -38.17 -19.15 -16.90
CA GLY A 12 -38.81 -17.95 -16.39
C GLY A 12 -37.83 -17.04 -15.62
N LEU A 13 -36.92 -17.61 -14.83
CA LEU A 13 -35.89 -16.82 -14.11
C LEU A 13 -34.89 -16.19 -15.08
N LEU A 14 -34.49 -16.89 -16.15
CA LEU A 14 -33.57 -16.35 -17.16
C LEU A 14 -34.19 -15.21 -17.98
N LEU A 15 -35.49 -15.24 -18.23
CA LEU A 15 -36.21 -14.21 -18.98
C LEU A 15 -36.39 -12.91 -18.14
N VAL A 16 -36.65 -13.06 -16.86
CA VAL A 16 -36.80 -11.88 -15.96
C VAL A 16 -35.46 -11.15 -15.76
N SER A 17 -34.34 -11.86 -15.66
CA SER A 17 -33.03 -11.27 -15.55
C SER A 17 -32.60 -10.51 -16.82
N GLY A 18 -32.99 -10.97 -17.98
CA GLY A 18 -32.69 -10.31 -19.26
C GLY A 18 -33.45 -9.00 -19.49
N ALA A 19 -34.69 -8.90 -19.07
CA ALA A 19 -35.49 -7.68 -19.21
C ALA A 19 -34.99 -6.52 -18.34
N SER A 20 -34.63 -6.81 -17.09
CA SER A 20 -34.05 -5.79 -16.18
C SER A 20 -32.68 -5.30 -16.65
N ALA A 21 -31.89 -6.17 -17.27
CA ALA A 21 -30.58 -5.81 -17.80
C ALA A 21 -30.67 -4.85 -19.00
N GLN A 22 -31.68 -5.01 -19.84
CA GLN A 22 -31.88 -4.16 -21.01
C GLN A 22 -32.16 -2.71 -20.62
N VAL A 23 -32.93 -2.47 -19.56
CA VAL A 23 -33.22 -1.12 -19.05
C VAL A 23 -31.92 -0.38 -18.66
N CYS A 24 -30.99 -1.06 -17.98
CA CYS A 24 -29.70 -0.47 -17.64
C CYS A 24 -28.89 -0.10 -18.89
N ILE A 25 -28.82 -1.01 -19.86
CA ILE A 25 -28.08 -0.83 -21.12
C ILE A 25 -28.68 0.34 -21.91
N ASP A 26 -30.00 0.40 -22.06
CA ASP A 26 -30.68 1.42 -22.87
C ASP A 26 -30.48 2.84 -22.30
N CYS A 27 -30.49 2.98 -20.97
CA CYS A 27 -30.20 4.25 -20.31
C CYS A 27 -28.70 4.59 -20.38
N HIS A 28 -27.84 3.71 -19.90
CA HIS A 28 -26.40 3.97 -19.79
C HIS A 28 -25.69 4.08 -21.15
N SER A 29 -26.22 3.49 -22.22
CA SER A 29 -25.70 3.74 -23.58
C SER A 29 -25.87 5.19 -24.02
N LYS A 30 -26.76 5.96 -23.38
CA LYS A 30 -26.98 7.38 -23.68
C LYS A 30 -26.23 8.30 -22.70
N VAL A 31 -26.21 7.94 -21.41
CA VAL A 31 -25.67 8.83 -20.35
C VAL A 31 -24.23 8.54 -19.97
N THR A 32 -23.80 7.27 -20.08
CA THR A 32 -22.43 6.82 -19.79
C THR A 32 -22.00 5.69 -20.78
N PRO A 33 -21.90 5.99 -22.08
CA PRO A 33 -21.75 4.96 -23.13
C PRO A 33 -20.51 4.09 -22.95
N SER A 34 -19.40 4.63 -22.45
CA SER A 34 -18.16 3.89 -22.21
C SER A 34 -18.33 2.73 -21.23
N ILE A 35 -19.18 2.88 -20.21
CA ILE A 35 -19.46 1.81 -19.24
C ILE A 35 -20.09 0.60 -19.94
N VAL A 36 -21.01 0.86 -20.85
CA VAL A 36 -21.71 -0.21 -21.61
C VAL A 36 -20.76 -0.87 -22.59
N SER A 37 -20.00 -0.08 -23.36
CA SER A 37 -19.04 -0.64 -24.33
C SER A 37 -17.94 -1.46 -23.64
N ASP A 38 -17.40 -1.00 -22.53
CA ASP A 38 -16.41 -1.72 -21.76
C ASP A 38 -16.95 -3.03 -21.18
N TRP A 39 -18.18 -3.00 -20.64
CA TRP A 39 -18.83 -4.21 -20.18
C TRP A 39 -19.07 -5.20 -21.33
N GLN A 40 -19.51 -4.76 -22.51
CA GLN A 40 -19.68 -5.62 -23.68
C GLN A 40 -18.38 -6.31 -24.11
N LEU A 41 -17.25 -5.62 -23.99
CA LEU A 41 -15.91 -6.17 -24.28
C LEU A 41 -15.42 -7.13 -23.19
N SER A 42 -15.97 -7.04 -21.99
CA SER A 42 -15.52 -7.84 -20.84
C SER A 42 -15.92 -9.32 -20.94
N LYS A 43 -15.18 -10.16 -20.20
CA LYS A 43 -15.59 -11.56 -20.01
C LYS A 43 -16.91 -11.70 -19.26
N HIS A 44 -17.24 -10.73 -18.38
CA HIS A 44 -18.53 -10.67 -17.70
C HIS A 44 -19.67 -10.45 -18.69
N GLY A 45 -19.54 -9.48 -19.61
CA GLY A 45 -20.54 -9.26 -20.65
C GLY A 45 -20.71 -10.46 -21.58
N GLN A 46 -19.60 -11.08 -22.02
CA GLN A 46 -19.62 -12.30 -22.84
C GLN A 46 -20.31 -13.47 -22.11
N ALA A 47 -20.13 -13.57 -20.79
CA ALA A 47 -20.78 -14.58 -19.95
C ALA A 47 -22.20 -14.18 -19.50
N LYS A 48 -22.74 -13.06 -19.99
CA LYS A 48 -24.08 -12.53 -19.64
C LYS A 48 -24.24 -12.25 -18.12
N ILE A 49 -23.15 -11.86 -17.46
CA ILE A 49 -23.20 -11.31 -16.09
C ILE A 49 -23.61 -9.84 -16.23
N TYR A 50 -24.84 -9.55 -15.90
CA TYR A 50 -25.45 -8.23 -16.13
C TYR A 50 -25.14 -7.23 -15.01
N CYS A 51 -25.41 -5.95 -15.26
CA CYS A 51 -25.16 -4.83 -14.37
C CYS A 51 -25.78 -5.05 -12.97
N SER A 52 -27.01 -5.56 -12.91
CA SER A 52 -27.72 -5.84 -11.66
C SER A 52 -27.07 -6.89 -10.76
N THR A 53 -26.25 -7.77 -11.31
CA THR A 53 -25.48 -8.75 -10.50
C THR A 53 -24.52 -8.06 -9.55
N CYS A 54 -23.95 -6.91 -9.96
CA CYS A 54 -23.00 -6.14 -9.19
C CYS A 54 -23.64 -4.93 -8.50
N HIS A 55 -24.58 -4.23 -9.17
CA HIS A 55 -25.14 -2.96 -8.72
C HIS A 55 -26.55 -3.09 -8.10
N GLY A 56 -27.10 -4.32 -8.03
CA GLY A 56 -28.47 -4.55 -7.54
C GLY A 56 -29.53 -4.02 -8.51
N ASN A 57 -30.80 -4.09 -8.06
CA ASN A 57 -31.97 -3.71 -8.87
C ASN A 57 -32.72 -2.48 -8.33
N GLN A 58 -32.12 -1.75 -7.37
CA GLN A 58 -32.80 -0.63 -6.70
C GLN A 58 -32.56 0.71 -7.38
N HIS A 59 -31.81 0.74 -8.48
CA HIS A 59 -31.58 1.88 -9.34
C HIS A 59 -32.22 1.61 -10.70
N GLN A 60 -33.28 2.36 -11.01
CA GLN A 60 -34.05 2.23 -12.24
C GLN A 60 -34.25 3.57 -12.98
N SER A 61 -33.89 4.69 -12.34
CA SER A 61 -34.09 6.05 -12.85
C SER A 61 -33.03 7.01 -12.33
N VAL A 62 -32.99 8.23 -12.87
CA VAL A 62 -32.09 9.29 -12.42
C VAL A 62 -32.32 9.68 -10.95
N GLN A 63 -33.56 9.55 -10.47
CA GLN A 63 -33.96 9.96 -9.12
C GLN A 63 -33.44 8.98 -8.04
N ASP A 64 -33.20 7.74 -8.39
CA ASP A 64 -32.82 6.68 -7.45
C ASP A 64 -31.35 6.23 -7.58
N VAL A 65 -30.51 7.02 -8.24
CA VAL A 65 -29.05 6.80 -8.34
C VAL A 65 -28.39 6.48 -6.99
N PRO A 66 -28.76 7.13 -5.86
CA PRO A 66 -28.19 6.80 -4.56
C PRO A 66 -28.48 5.37 -4.10
N ASN A 67 -29.47 4.68 -4.67
CA ASN A 67 -29.84 3.31 -4.33
C ASN A 67 -28.97 2.25 -5.06
N ALA A 68 -28.22 2.65 -6.09
CA ALA A 68 -27.29 1.73 -6.74
C ALA A 68 -26.28 1.18 -5.74
N GLN A 69 -26.10 -0.12 -5.73
CA GLN A 69 -25.10 -0.76 -4.87
C GLN A 69 -23.68 -0.49 -5.38
N ILE A 70 -22.77 -0.25 -4.46
CA ILE A 70 -21.33 -0.21 -4.75
C ILE A 70 -20.81 -1.63 -4.57
N PRO A 71 -20.27 -2.27 -5.63
CA PRO A 71 -19.70 -3.60 -5.51
C PRO A 71 -18.56 -3.61 -4.51
N THR A 72 -18.50 -4.66 -3.70
CA THR A 72 -17.44 -4.92 -2.73
C THR A 72 -16.73 -6.23 -3.09
N PRO A 73 -15.61 -6.58 -2.43
CA PRO A 73 -15.02 -7.89 -2.61
C PRO A 73 -15.99 -9.05 -2.36
N ASP A 74 -16.99 -8.88 -1.48
CA ASP A 74 -18.01 -9.93 -1.25
C ASP A 74 -18.95 -10.11 -2.43
N THR A 75 -19.22 -9.04 -3.18
CA THR A 75 -19.92 -9.14 -4.46
C THR A 75 -19.14 -10.01 -5.45
N CYS A 76 -17.83 -9.81 -5.54
CA CYS A 76 -16.96 -10.60 -6.40
C CYS A 76 -16.83 -12.05 -5.92
N ALA A 77 -16.89 -12.29 -4.60
CA ALA A 77 -16.76 -13.60 -3.98
C ALA A 77 -17.83 -14.61 -4.42
N MET A 78 -19.00 -14.14 -4.88
CA MET A 78 -20.06 -15.01 -5.39
C MET A 78 -19.58 -15.94 -6.53
N CYS A 79 -18.61 -15.46 -7.34
CA CYS A 79 -18.04 -16.23 -8.44
C CYS A 79 -16.51 -16.39 -8.32
N HIS A 80 -15.83 -15.53 -7.57
CA HIS A 80 -14.37 -15.52 -7.39
C HIS A 80 -13.95 -15.70 -5.91
N PRO A 81 -14.43 -16.77 -5.21
CA PRO A 81 -14.18 -16.91 -3.77
C PRO A 81 -12.70 -17.05 -3.42
N THR A 82 -11.91 -17.76 -4.23
CA THR A 82 -10.48 -17.97 -4.00
C THR A 82 -9.71 -16.65 -4.05
N GLN A 83 -9.91 -15.85 -5.09
CA GLN A 83 -9.23 -14.56 -5.28
C GLN A 83 -9.61 -13.58 -4.17
N THR A 84 -10.89 -13.56 -3.80
CA THR A 84 -11.39 -12.72 -2.71
C THR A 84 -10.79 -13.12 -1.38
N GLN A 85 -10.73 -14.42 -1.07
CA GLN A 85 -10.10 -14.89 0.17
C GLN A 85 -8.60 -14.57 0.22
N GLN A 86 -7.89 -14.75 -0.89
CA GLN A 86 -6.48 -14.37 -1.00
C GLN A 86 -6.30 -12.85 -0.80
N PHE A 87 -7.14 -12.02 -1.44
CA PHE A 87 -7.13 -10.57 -1.25
C PHE A 87 -7.34 -10.20 0.23
N LYS A 88 -8.37 -10.76 0.87
CA LYS A 88 -8.68 -10.53 2.30
C LYS A 88 -7.52 -10.90 3.23
N SER A 89 -6.70 -11.87 2.85
CA SER A 89 -5.50 -12.27 3.60
C SER A 89 -4.24 -11.46 3.24
N GLY A 90 -4.32 -10.62 2.21
CA GLY A 90 -3.21 -9.79 1.71
C GLY A 90 -3.12 -8.42 2.38
N LYS A 91 -2.03 -7.69 2.10
CA LYS A 91 -1.80 -6.36 2.68
C LYS A 91 -2.68 -5.27 2.09
N HIS A 92 -3.09 -5.39 0.84
CA HIS A 92 -4.00 -4.43 0.23
C HIS A 92 -5.34 -4.36 0.96
N ALA A 93 -5.86 -5.48 1.46
CA ALA A 93 -7.10 -5.51 2.24
C ALA A 93 -7.04 -4.62 3.51
N LEU A 94 -5.84 -4.43 4.07
CA LEU A 94 -5.60 -3.68 5.29
C LEU A 94 -5.26 -2.20 5.05
N SER A 95 -5.13 -1.77 3.80
CA SER A 95 -4.63 -0.43 3.48
C SER A 95 -5.52 0.69 4.02
N TRP A 96 -6.85 0.52 3.97
CA TRP A 96 -7.79 1.48 4.55
C TRP A 96 -7.72 1.53 6.07
N ALA A 97 -7.69 0.37 6.71
CA ALA A 97 -7.57 0.28 8.17
C ALA A 97 -6.22 0.81 8.68
N SER A 98 -5.14 0.67 7.89
CA SER A 98 -3.81 1.14 8.28
C SER A 98 -3.75 2.67 8.40
N MET A 99 -4.57 3.42 7.68
CA MET A 99 -4.68 4.88 7.83
C MET A 99 -5.15 5.28 9.23
N LYS A 100 -5.96 4.46 9.89
CA LYS A 100 -6.43 4.72 11.26
C LYS A 100 -5.31 4.61 12.30
N ALA A 101 -4.21 3.95 11.96
CA ALA A 101 -3.01 3.88 12.80
C ALA A 101 -2.18 5.17 12.77
N MET A 102 -2.51 6.09 11.86
CA MET A 102 -1.81 7.37 11.67
C MET A 102 -2.66 8.51 12.25
N PRO A 103 -2.41 8.98 13.49
CA PRO A 103 -3.25 9.99 14.14
C PRO A 103 -3.36 11.27 13.33
N THR A 104 -2.27 11.70 12.72
CA THR A 104 -2.20 12.92 11.91
C THR A 104 -2.99 12.83 10.61
N ALA A 105 -3.13 11.63 10.01
CA ALA A 105 -3.95 11.45 8.82
C ALA A 105 -5.43 11.76 9.07
N HIS A 106 -5.93 11.53 10.29
CA HIS A 106 -7.31 11.81 10.66
C HIS A 106 -7.61 13.30 10.84
N TRP A 107 -6.59 14.15 10.94
CA TRP A 107 -6.75 15.60 11.06
C TRP A 107 -6.71 16.31 9.70
N GLN A 108 -6.30 15.60 8.66
CA GLN A 108 -6.29 16.15 7.31
C GLN A 108 -7.72 16.31 6.78
N PRO A 109 -8.00 17.34 5.98
CA PRO A 109 -9.27 17.46 5.31
C PRO A 109 -9.63 16.22 4.51
N MET A 110 -10.91 15.82 4.52
CA MET A 110 -11.40 14.63 3.81
C MET A 110 -10.98 14.60 2.32
N ALA A 111 -10.92 15.77 1.69
CA ALA A 111 -10.47 15.90 0.31
C ALA A 111 -8.99 15.46 0.12
N LEU A 112 -8.16 15.58 1.15
CA LEU A 112 -6.78 15.11 1.13
C LEU A 112 -6.66 13.62 1.48
N MET A 113 -7.57 13.10 2.30
CA MET A 113 -7.56 11.69 2.73
C MET A 113 -8.25 10.76 1.74
N GLU A 114 -9.40 11.15 1.23
CA GLU A 114 -10.33 10.27 0.50
C GLU A 114 -10.52 10.64 -0.96
N GLY A 115 -10.19 11.86 -1.34
CA GLY A 115 -10.30 12.30 -2.73
C GLY A 115 -9.14 11.81 -3.60
N MET A 116 -9.22 12.12 -4.89
CA MET A 116 -8.16 11.85 -5.87
C MET A 116 -6.81 12.51 -5.52
N LYS A 117 -6.80 13.41 -4.55
CA LYS A 117 -5.65 14.23 -4.15
C LYS A 117 -5.00 13.82 -2.83
N GLY A 118 -5.48 12.77 -2.17
CA GLY A 118 -5.01 12.41 -0.85
C GLY A 118 -4.62 10.94 -0.70
N CYS A 119 -4.21 10.58 0.52
CA CYS A 119 -3.83 9.20 0.88
C CYS A 119 -4.95 8.19 0.55
N GLY A 120 -6.21 8.61 0.71
CA GLY A 120 -7.37 7.80 0.38
C GLY A 120 -7.45 7.40 -1.10
N GLY A 121 -6.87 8.19 -2.01
CA GLY A 121 -6.83 7.86 -3.44
C GLY A 121 -6.18 6.51 -3.74
N CYS A 122 -5.14 6.14 -2.97
CA CYS A 122 -4.44 4.85 -3.06
C CYS A 122 -4.96 3.85 -2.02
N HIS A 123 -5.14 4.29 -0.77
CA HIS A 123 -5.53 3.42 0.33
C HIS A 123 -6.98 2.92 0.27
N MET A 124 -7.82 3.51 -0.62
CA MET A 124 -9.19 3.06 -0.88
C MET A 124 -9.30 1.60 -1.37
N VAL A 125 -8.21 1.00 -1.83
CA VAL A 125 -8.17 -0.43 -2.19
C VAL A 125 -8.49 -1.33 -0.99
N GLY A 126 -8.30 -0.85 0.25
CA GLY A 126 -8.55 -1.60 1.47
C GLY A 126 -10.03 -1.90 1.74
N LEU A 127 -10.26 -2.92 2.55
CA LEU A 127 -11.60 -3.28 3.01
C LEU A 127 -12.20 -2.16 3.86
N LYS A 128 -13.47 -1.91 3.67
CA LYS A 128 -14.28 -0.95 4.40
C LYS A 128 -15.50 -1.64 4.99
N THR A 129 -15.92 -1.17 6.15
CA THR A 129 -17.19 -1.58 6.74
C THR A 129 -18.36 -0.95 5.96
N GLU A 130 -19.55 -1.51 6.10
CA GLU A 130 -20.76 -0.93 5.49
C GLU A 130 -21.03 0.50 5.97
N VAL A 131 -20.70 0.80 7.23
CA VAL A 131 -20.84 2.15 7.79
C VAL A 131 -19.91 3.13 7.07
N GLU A 132 -18.64 2.76 6.90
CA GLU A 132 -17.66 3.57 6.16
C GLU A 132 -18.08 3.79 4.72
N ILE A 133 -18.58 2.76 4.04
CA ILE A 133 -19.10 2.88 2.67
C ILE A 133 -20.28 3.86 2.61
N LYS A 134 -21.21 3.79 3.56
CA LYS A 134 -22.37 4.72 3.63
C LYS A 134 -21.91 6.16 3.83
N GLU A 135 -20.94 6.39 4.72
CA GLU A 135 -20.41 7.75 4.96
C GLU A 135 -19.67 8.29 3.72
N LEU A 136 -18.86 7.48 3.06
CA LEU A 136 -18.19 7.87 1.82
C LEU A 136 -19.18 8.20 0.70
N LYS A 137 -20.30 7.46 0.59
CA LYS A 137 -21.37 7.76 -0.36
C LYS A 137 -22.00 9.14 -0.09
N LYS A 138 -22.28 9.48 1.17
CA LYS A 138 -22.81 10.79 1.55
C LYS A 138 -21.88 11.93 1.16
N GLY A 139 -20.57 11.72 1.29
CA GLY A 139 -19.54 12.68 0.87
C GLY A 139 -19.36 12.83 -0.64
N GLY A 140 -20.16 12.16 -1.45
CA GLY A 140 -20.08 12.20 -2.91
C GLY A 140 -18.95 11.35 -3.50
N ALA A 141 -18.27 10.55 -2.70
CA ALA A 141 -17.21 9.63 -3.14
C ALA A 141 -17.76 8.37 -3.84
N GLY A 142 -18.95 8.41 -4.33
CA GLY A 142 -19.76 7.40 -4.99
C GLY A 142 -19.09 6.13 -5.47
N PHE A 143 -19.00 5.98 -6.77
CA PHE A 143 -18.42 4.79 -7.40
C PHE A 143 -16.90 4.82 -7.36
N GLY A 144 -16.24 3.66 -7.15
CA GLY A 144 -14.79 3.55 -7.06
C GLY A 144 -14.26 3.17 -5.68
N LEU A 145 -15.15 2.68 -4.82
CA LEU A 145 -14.81 2.18 -3.50
C LEU A 145 -14.57 0.66 -3.49
N ALA A 146 -14.76 0.00 -4.64
CA ALA A 146 -14.46 -1.42 -4.77
C ALA A 146 -12.95 -1.66 -4.78
N SER A 147 -12.54 -2.75 -4.19
CA SER A 147 -11.12 -3.07 -4.02
C SER A 147 -10.53 -3.76 -5.24
N CYS A 148 -11.32 -4.58 -5.93
CA CYS A 148 -10.86 -5.39 -7.05
C CYS A 148 -10.68 -4.57 -8.33
N ASP A 149 -11.52 -3.57 -8.54
CA ASP A 149 -11.52 -2.70 -9.73
C ASP A 149 -10.39 -1.65 -9.76
N VAL A 150 -9.60 -1.57 -8.72
CA VAL A 150 -8.38 -0.76 -8.70
C VAL A 150 -7.32 -1.33 -9.65
N CYS A 151 -7.25 -2.67 -9.75
CA CYS A 151 -6.31 -3.38 -10.64
C CYS A 151 -7.00 -3.95 -11.89
N HIS A 152 -8.25 -4.40 -11.74
CA HIS A 152 -9.10 -4.89 -12.83
C HIS A 152 -10.05 -3.77 -13.25
N THR A 153 -9.55 -2.82 -14.04
CA THR A 153 -10.31 -1.59 -14.32
C THR A 153 -11.71 -1.91 -14.84
N ARG A 154 -12.69 -1.35 -14.18
CA ARG A 154 -14.11 -1.46 -14.55
C ARG A 154 -14.36 -0.70 -15.87
N HIS A 155 -15.16 -1.16 -16.75
CA HIS A 155 -16.00 -2.35 -16.70
C HIS A 155 -15.47 -3.45 -17.63
N VAL A 156 -14.25 -3.30 -18.16
CA VAL A 156 -13.57 -4.33 -18.96
C VAL A 156 -13.11 -5.49 -18.08
N PHE A 157 -12.67 -5.21 -16.86
CA PHE A 157 -12.13 -6.19 -15.90
C PHE A 157 -11.01 -7.06 -16.49
N SER A 158 -10.09 -6.41 -17.22
CA SER A 158 -9.05 -7.10 -17.95
C SER A 158 -8.00 -7.73 -17.03
N VAL A 159 -7.83 -9.05 -17.14
CA VAL A 159 -6.71 -9.75 -16.50
C VAL A 159 -5.38 -9.38 -17.16
N GLN A 160 -5.39 -9.08 -18.46
CA GLN A 160 -4.18 -8.67 -19.17
C GLN A 160 -3.67 -7.33 -18.68
N GLU A 161 -4.58 -6.36 -18.44
CA GLU A 161 -4.25 -5.07 -17.83
C GLU A 161 -3.69 -5.27 -16.41
N ALA A 162 -4.40 -6.00 -15.55
CA ALA A 162 -3.98 -6.26 -14.18
C ALA A 162 -2.63 -7.00 -14.05
N ARG A 163 -2.18 -7.68 -15.11
CA ARG A 163 -0.86 -8.32 -15.19
C ARG A 163 0.26 -7.38 -15.62
N GLN A 164 -0.04 -6.16 -16.04
CA GLN A 164 0.99 -5.19 -16.38
C GLN A 164 1.48 -4.46 -15.13
N PRO A 165 2.77 -4.12 -15.03
CA PRO A 165 3.30 -3.33 -13.91
C PRO A 165 2.60 -1.98 -13.76
N GLN A 166 2.06 -1.43 -14.84
CA GLN A 166 1.30 -0.16 -14.86
C GLN A 166 0.06 -0.21 -13.97
N ALA A 167 -0.56 -1.38 -13.77
CA ALA A 167 -1.67 -1.53 -12.84
C ALA A 167 -1.26 -1.24 -11.37
N CYS A 168 0.03 -1.38 -11.04
CA CYS A 168 0.59 -1.08 -9.72
C CYS A 168 1.07 0.36 -9.62
N GLN A 169 1.53 0.92 -10.75
CA GLN A 169 2.15 2.24 -10.84
C GLN A 169 1.26 3.34 -10.28
N THR A 170 -0.06 3.28 -10.49
CA THR A 170 -1.01 4.32 -10.08
C THR A 170 -0.97 4.64 -8.59
N CYS A 171 -0.50 3.70 -7.76
CA CYS A 171 -0.37 3.86 -6.31
C CYS A 171 1.08 3.69 -5.83
N HIS A 172 1.88 2.88 -6.52
CA HIS A 172 3.26 2.56 -6.14
C HIS A 172 4.27 3.42 -6.90
N MET A 173 4.11 4.75 -6.78
CA MET A 173 4.99 5.76 -7.35
C MET A 173 5.10 6.98 -6.44
N GLY A 174 6.09 7.81 -6.67
CA GLY A 174 6.26 9.08 -5.97
C GLY A 174 7.15 9.01 -4.74
N ILE A 175 6.92 9.94 -3.81
CA ILE A 175 7.91 10.27 -2.79
C ILE A 175 8.14 9.13 -1.78
N ASP A 176 7.09 8.52 -1.31
CA ASP A 176 7.07 7.51 -0.25
C ASP A 176 6.85 6.07 -0.77
N HIS A 177 6.39 5.94 -2.00
CA HIS A 177 6.09 4.66 -2.65
C HIS A 177 6.76 4.51 -4.03
N PRO A 178 8.06 4.83 -4.22
CA PRO A 178 8.70 4.90 -5.53
C PRO A 178 9.04 3.51 -6.12
N GLN A 179 8.21 2.49 -5.90
CA GLN A 179 8.50 1.14 -6.38
C GLN A 179 8.46 1.04 -7.91
N TRP A 180 7.59 1.84 -8.57
CA TRP A 180 7.57 1.92 -10.01
C TRP A 180 8.89 2.47 -10.56
N GLU A 181 9.36 3.58 -10.03
CA GLU A 181 10.61 4.23 -10.45
C GLU A 181 11.81 3.31 -10.22
N MET A 182 11.84 2.65 -9.06
CA MET A 182 12.89 1.68 -8.73
C MET A 182 12.87 0.49 -9.69
N TYR A 183 11.67 -0.05 -9.97
CA TYR A 183 11.50 -1.19 -10.87
C TYR A 183 11.81 -0.81 -12.31
N SER A 184 11.20 0.26 -12.84
CA SER A 184 11.30 0.63 -14.26
C SER A 184 12.74 0.97 -14.69
N SER A 185 13.56 1.50 -13.79
CA SER A 185 14.97 1.78 -14.02
C SER A 185 15.92 0.65 -13.57
N SER A 186 15.40 -0.43 -12.97
CA SER A 186 16.18 -1.64 -12.67
C SER A 186 16.40 -2.51 -13.91
N LYS A 187 17.33 -3.49 -13.80
CA LYS A 187 17.50 -4.49 -14.87
C LYS A 187 16.23 -5.28 -15.18
N HIS A 188 15.41 -5.57 -14.19
CA HIS A 188 14.15 -6.28 -14.39
C HIS A 188 13.16 -5.42 -15.19
N GLY A 189 12.98 -4.16 -14.82
CA GLY A 189 12.10 -3.24 -15.50
C GLY A 189 12.57 -2.90 -16.91
N VAL A 190 13.87 -2.66 -17.10
CA VAL A 190 14.44 -2.43 -18.43
C VAL A 190 14.19 -3.63 -19.35
N ARG A 191 14.37 -4.86 -18.87
CA ARG A 191 14.05 -6.06 -19.68
C ARG A 191 12.57 -6.13 -20.05
N TYR A 192 11.67 -5.79 -19.10
CA TYR A 192 10.25 -5.72 -19.37
C TYR A 192 9.95 -4.69 -20.48
N LEU A 193 10.46 -3.48 -20.39
CA LEU A 193 10.25 -2.42 -21.38
C LEU A 193 10.78 -2.81 -22.76
N LEU A 194 11.98 -3.39 -22.83
CA LEU A 194 12.56 -3.89 -24.08
C LEU A 194 11.74 -5.02 -24.72
N LYS A 195 11.13 -5.87 -23.91
CA LYS A 195 10.20 -6.90 -24.39
C LYS A 195 8.90 -6.29 -24.90
N GLN A 196 8.31 -5.33 -24.18
CA GLN A 196 7.11 -4.62 -24.62
C GLN A 196 7.32 -3.91 -25.96
N ASN A 197 8.49 -3.31 -26.15
CA ASN A 197 8.86 -2.62 -27.39
C ASN A 197 9.36 -3.58 -28.50
N LYS A 198 9.20 -4.91 -28.31
CA LYS A 198 9.62 -5.95 -29.25
C LYS A 198 11.12 -5.94 -29.59
N THR A 199 11.95 -5.28 -28.78
CA THR A 199 13.42 -5.32 -28.90
C THR A 199 13.97 -6.66 -28.42
N LEU A 200 13.31 -7.28 -27.44
CA LEU A 200 13.60 -8.65 -27.01
C LEU A 200 12.52 -9.60 -27.48
N PRO A 201 12.87 -10.87 -27.77
CA PRO A 201 11.92 -11.92 -28.14
C PRO A 201 10.82 -12.13 -27.08
N GLU A 202 9.63 -12.56 -27.50
CA GLU A 202 8.48 -12.76 -26.59
C GLU A 202 8.70 -13.83 -25.53
N ASN A 203 9.52 -14.82 -25.81
CA ASN A 203 9.84 -15.92 -24.87
C ASN A 203 10.91 -15.55 -23.82
N VAL A 204 11.51 -14.37 -23.88
CA VAL A 204 12.49 -13.91 -22.91
C VAL A 204 11.83 -13.64 -21.56
N ALA A 205 12.42 -14.14 -20.48
CA ALA A 205 11.98 -13.84 -19.12
C ALA A 205 12.14 -12.32 -18.83
N ALA A 206 11.03 -11.68 -18.47
CA ALA A 206 10.96 -10.27 -18.10
C ALA A 206 9.98 -10.15 -16.93
N PRO A 207 10.46 -10.32 -15.69
CA PRO A 207 9.60 -10.35 -14.52
C PRO A 207 8.92 -9.00 -14.30
N THR A 208 7.64 -9.04 -13.94
CA THR A 208 6.81 -7.87 -13.58
C THR A 208 6.65 -7.79 -12.07
N CYS A 209 5.99 -6.74 -11.58
CA CYS A 209 5.61 -6.63 -10.17
C CYS A 209 4.85 -7.88 -9.71
N GLN A 210 3.90 -8.34 -10.52
CA GLN A 210 3.07 -9.50 -10.23
C GLN A 210 3.87 -10.81 -10.15
N THR A 211 4.94 -10.94 -10.92
CA THR A 211 5.83 -12.12 -10.86
C THR A 211 6.42 -12.31 -9.46
N CYS A 212 6.79 -11.21 -8.79
CA CYS A 212 7.40 -11.26 -7.46
C CYS A 212 6.39 -11.15 -6.31
N HIS A 213 5.31 -10.36 -6.50
CA HIS A 213 4.37 -10.04 -5.42
C HIS A 213 3.04 -10.78 -5.49
N MET A 214 2.71 -11.39 -6.63
CA MET A 214 1.48 -12.15 -6.86
C MET A 214 1.81 -13.51 -7.51
N GLN A 215 2.72 -14.27 -6.90
CA GLN A 215 3.19 -15.54 -7.44
C GLN A 215 2.00 -16.45 -7.77
N GLU A 216 2.05 -17.07 -8.97
CA GLU A 216 1.02 -17.97 -9.45
C GLU A 216 -0.38 -17.32 -9.53
N GLY A 217 -0.47 -15.99 -9.58
CA GLY A 217 -1.72 -15.22 -9.60
C GLY A 217 -2.40 -15.07 -8.24
N SER A 218 -1.71 -15.38 -7.15
CA SER A 218 -2.23 -15.19 -5.81
C SER A 218 -2.43 -13.71 -5.48
N HIS A 219 -3.59 -13.36 -4.94
CA HIS A 219 -3.93 -12.00 -4.49
C HIS A 219 -3.50 -11.73 -3.04
N SER A 220 -2.84 -12.68 -2.37
CA SER A 220 -2.29 -12.51 -1.03
C SER A 220 -0.91 -11.82 -1.09
N ASN A 221 -0.93 -10.50 -1.24
CA ASN A 221 0.28 -9.67 -1.34
C ASN A 221 0.94 -9.54 0.01
N ARG A 222 2.00 -10.31 0.24
CA ARG A 222 2.81 -10.26 1.46
C ARG A 222 4.29 -10.36 1.10
N THR A 223 5.13 -9.71 1.91
CA THR A 223 6.59 -9.85 1.83
C THR A 223 7.18 -10.02 3.22
N ALA A 224 8.39 -10.58 3.31
CA ALA A 224 9.12 -10.70 4.55
C ALA A 224 9.45 -9.33 5.20
N TRP A 225 9.54 -8.28 4.41
CA TRP A 225 10.01 -6.96 4.89
C TRP A 225 8.87 -6.00 5.24
N GLY A 226 7.81 -5.99 4.44
CA GLY A 226 6.74 -4.98 4.54
C GLY A 226 7.23 -3.57 4.16
N PHE A 227 6.29 -2.65 4.06
CA PHE A 227 6.53 -1.29 3.55
C PHE A 227 7.59 -0.52 4.36
N LEU A 228 7.42 -0.44 5.67
CA LEU A 228 8.33 0.33 6.54
C LEU A 228 9.56 -0.46 7.00
N ALA A 229 9.68 -1.74 6.66
CA ALA A 229 10.68 -2.67 7.19
C ALA A 229 10.79 -2.68 8.73
N VAL A 230 9.68 -2.46 9.43
CA VAL A 230 9.61 -2.48 10.90
C VAL A 230 8.92 -3.73 11.46
N ARG A 231 8.34 -4.55 10.58
CA ARG A 231 7.69 -5.83 10.95
C ARG A 231 8.66 -7.00 11.09
N LEU A 232 9.90 -6.80 10.75
CA LEU A 232 10.95 -7.81 10.85
C LEU A 232 11.08 -8.33 12.30
N PRO A 233 11.46 -9.58 12.51
CA PRO A 233 11.90 -10.05 13.83
C PRO A 233 12.96 -9.14 14.40
N MET A 234 13.05 -9.04 15.74
CA MET A 234 14.13 -8.28 16.35
C MET A 234 15.47 -8.96 16.00
N PRO A 235 16.46 -8.19 15.55
CA PRO A 235 17.76 -8.77 15.20
C PRO A 235 18.50 -9.26 16.46
N GLU A 236 19.31 -10.29 16.29
CA GLU A 236 20.19 -10.80 17.35
C GLU A 236 21.33 -9.84 17.68
N ASP A 237 21.78 -9.07 16.70
CA ASP A 237 22.77 -8.00 16.90
C ASP A 237 22.20 -6.94 17.84
N LYS A 238 22.79 -6.82 19.01
CA LYS A 238 22.31 -5.93 20.09
C LYS A 238 22.25 -4.46 19.69
N GLN A 239 23.22 -3.99 18.92
CA GLN A 239 23.23 -2.60 18.46
C GLN A 239 22.11 -2.34 17.45
N TRP A 240 21.92 -3.24 16.48
CA TRP A 240 20.81 -3.13 15.55
C TRP A 240 19.45 -3.25 16.25
N ALA A 241 19.33 -4.13 17.23
CA ALA A 241 18.11 -4.25 18.05
C ALA A 241 17.79 -2.93 18.79
N ALA A 242 18.79 -2.26 19.36
CA ALA A 242 18.64 -0.98 20.02
C ALA A 242 18.24 0.15 19.02
N ASP A 243 18.85 0.17 17.84
CA ASP A 243 18.51 1.12 16.78
C ASP A 243 17.10 0.88 16.25
N ARG A 244 16.71 -0.37 16.03
CA ARG A 244 15.35 -0.76 15.64
C ARG A 244 14.33 -0.35 16.73
N ALA A 245 14.64 -0.56 18.01
CA ALA A 245 13.77 -0.13 19.10
C ALA A 245 13.57 1.40 19.09
N THR A 246 14.64 2.18 18.85
CA THR A 246 14.55 3.64 18.71
C THR A 246 13.62 4.05 17.55
N VAL A 247 13.70 3.38 16.41
CA VAL A 247 12.77 3.64 15.28
C VAL A 247 11.31 3.32 15.67
N LEU A 248 11.08 2.21 16.39
CA LEU A 248 9.75 1.83 16.88
C LEU A 248 9.21 2.80 17.94
N GLN A 249 10.09 3.39 18.76
CA GLN A 249 9.74 4.50 19.68
C GLN A 249 9.34 5.76 18.92
N GLY A 250 10.10 6.11 17.88
CA GLY A 250 9.75 7.23 16.99
C GLY A 250 8.46 7.00 16.21
N LEU A 251 8.07 5.76 15.94
CA LEU A 251 6.75 5.40 15.41
C LEU A 251 5.64 5.43 16.47
N GLY A 252 5.98 5.64 17.72
CA GLY A 252 5.04 5.66 18.84
C GLY A 252 4.41 4.31 19.18
N VAL A 253 4.96 3.19 18.69
CA VAL A 253 4.47 1.82 18.99
C VAL A 253 5.15 1.20 20.20
N LEU A 254 6.29 1.75 20.60
CA LEU A 254 6.96 1.45 21.87
C LEU A 254 7.10 2.74 22.70
N ASP A 255 6.98 2.62 24.02
CA ASP A 255 7.29 3.70 24.96
C ASP A 255 8.81 3.83 25.19
N PRO A 256 9.29 4.83 25.99
CA PRO A 256 10.71 4.98 26.30
C PRO A 256 11.35 3.75 26.98
N ASP A 257 10.56 2.95 27.69
CA ASP A 257 11.02 1.72 28.35
C ASP A 257 10.98 0.50 27.43
N GLY A 258 10.58 0.69 26.16
CA GLY A 258 10.47 -0.37 25.15
C GLY A 258 9.19 -1.23 25.27
N LYS A 259 8.21 -0.79 26.09
CA LYS A 259 6.93 -1.48 26.25
C LYS A 259 5.94 -1.09 25.12
N PRO A 260 5.04 -2.01 24.73
CA PRO A 260 3.99 -1.69 23.75
C PRO A 260 3.09 -0.55 24.21
N THR A 261 2.70 0.32 23.26
CA THR A 261 1.76 1.42 23.47
C THR A 261 0.38 1.08 22.92
N PRO A 262 -0.70 1.84 23.24
CA PRO A 262 -2.01 1.69 22.61
C PRO A 262 -1.99 1.83 21.08
N ARG A 263 -1.03 2.60 20.51
CA ARG A 263 -0.86 2.68 19.05
C ARG A 263 -0.50 1.31 18.46
N LEU A 264 0.25 0.47 19.19
CA LEU A 264 0.54 -0.89 18.74
C LEU A 264 -0.73 -1.75 18.63
N ASP A 265 -1.73 -1.54 19.48
CA ASP A 265 -2.98 -2.31 19.40
C ASP A 265 -3.76 -2.00 18.12
N VAL A 266 -3.75 -0.75 17.66
CA VAL A 266 -4.35 -0.37 16.38
C VAL A 266 -3.64 -1.06 15.21
N VAL A 267 -2.30 -1.08 15.21
CA VAL A 267 -1.54 -1.75 14.14
C VAL A 267 -1.63 -3.27 14.21
N LYS A 268 -1.85 -3.84 15.39
CA LYS A 268 -2.19 -5.28 15.55
C LYS A 268 -3.54 -5.58 14.91
N ALA A 269 -4.57 -4.78 15.21
CA ALA A 269 -5.89 -4.96 14.64
C ALA A 269 -5.89 -4.90 13.11
N ALA A 270 -4.98 -4.12 12.52
CA ALA A 270 -4.74 -4.08 11.06
C ALA A 270 -3.75 -5.15 10.56
N ASP A 271 -3.40 -6.15 11.36
CA ASP A 271 -2.41 -7.20 11.03
C ASP A 271 -1.07 -6.64 10.51
N VAL A 272 -0.64 -5.52 11.07
CA VAL A 272 0.67 -4.89 10.77
C VAL A 272 1.71 -5.17 11.86
N VAL A 273 1.45 -6.15 12.69
CA VAL A 273 2.34 -6.62 13.78
C VAL A 273 3.66 -7.15 13.22
N ARG A 274 4.67 -7.13 14.07
CA ARG A 274 5.95 -7.81 13.79
C ARG A 274 5.73 -9.27 13.43
N LEU A 275 6.43 -9.72 12.40
CA LEU A 275 6.45 -11.13 12.02
C LEU A 275 7.18 -11.96 13.07
N THR A 276 6.70 -13.18 13.32
CA THR A 276 7.51 -14.19 13.99
C THR A 276 8.70 -14.58 13.12
N GLN A 277 9.71 -15.21 13.70
CA GLN A 277 10.84 -15.70 12.91
C GLN A 277 10.39 -16.73 11.86
N GLU A 278 9.43 -17.57 12.20
CA GLU A 278 8.85 -18.56 11.29
C GLU A 278 8.09 -17.91 10.12
N ASP A 279 7.21 -16.94 10.40
CA ASP A 279 6.46 -16.22 9.36
C ASP A 279 7.41 -15.46 8.44
N TRP A 280 8.42 -14.79 9.00
CA TRP A 280 9.42 -14.08 8.23
C TRP A 280 10.20 -15.04 7.31
N GLN A 281 10.65 -16.18 7.82
CA GLN A 281 11.39 -17.18 7.03
C GLN A 281 10.50 -17.73 5.91
N LYS A 282 9.24 -18.03 6.19
CA LYS A 282 8.27 -18.51 5.20
C LYS A 282 8.10 -17.54 4.03
N GLU A 283 7.92 -16.25 4.32
CA GLU A 283 7.78 -15.23 3.27
C GLU A 283 9.12 -15.02 2.53
N ARG A 284 10.24 -15.15 3.23
CA ARG A 284 11.58 -15.12 2.64
C ARG A 284 11.80 -16.26 1.64
N ASP A 285 11.43 -17.47 2.03
CA ASP A 285 11.59 -18.66 1.19
C ASP A 285 10.72 -18.60 -0.07
N LYS A 286 9.52 -18.05 0.01
CA LYS A 286 8.69 -17.76 -1.16
C LYS A 286 9.42 -16.85 -2.15
N MET A 287 10.05 -15.78 -1.67
CA MET A 287 10.81 -14.88 -2.54
C MET A 287 12.03 -15.56 -3.15
N VAL A 288 12.78 -16.34 -2.38
CA VAL A 288 13.90 -17.15 -2.90
C VAL A 288 13.44 -18.12 -3.99
N LYS A 289 12.30 -18.81 -3.78
CA LYS A 289 11.69 -19.70 -4.78
C LYS A 289 11.35 -18.93 -6.07
N THR A 290 10.81 -17.71 -5.95
CA THR A 290 10.51 -16.86 -7.10
C THR A 290 11.78 -16.45 -7.85
N CYS A 291 12.80 -15.99 -7.15
CA CYS A 291 14.08 -15.63 -7.74
C CYS A 291 14.75 -16.82 -8.44
N ASN A 292 14.58 -18.03 -7.88
CA ASN A 292 15.20 -19.27 -8.40
C ASN A 292 14.63 -19.72 -9.75
N GLN A 293 13.57 -19.10 -10.24
CA GLN A 293 13.11 -19.32 -11.63
C GLN A 293 14.11 -18.83 -12.67
N CYS A 294 15.00 -17.89 -12.30
CA CYS A 294 15.99 -17.28 -13.19
C CYS A 294 17.41 -17.22 -12.61
N HIS A 295 17.55 -17.24 -11.30
CA HIS A 295 18.81 -17.08 -10.58
C HIS A 295 19.12 -18.31 -9.72
N SER A 296 20.40 -18.58 -9.41
CA SER A 296 20.72 -19.61 -8.45
C SER A 296 20.21 -19.24 -7.04
N VAL A 297 19.88 -20.26 -6.24
CA VAL A 297 19.40 -20.07 -4.86
C VAL A 297 20.41 -19.27 -4.04
N ASN A 298 21.71 -19.56 -4.22
CA ASN A 298 22.77 -18.87 -3.49
C ASN A 298 22.83 -17.38 -3.86
N PHE A 299 22.76 -17.06 -5.15
CA PHE A 299 22.66 -15.66 -5.61
C PHE A 299 21.45 -14.95 -4.99
N ALA A 300 20.27 -15.56 -5.08
CA ALA A 300 19.04 -14.98 -4.53
C ALA A 300 19.15 -14.71 -3.02
N LYS A 301 19.64 -15.67 -2.25
CA LYS A 301 19.87 -15.52 -0.80
C LYS A 301 20.85 -14.39 -0.49
N THR A 302 21.98 -14.32 -1.22
CA THR A 302 22.99 -13.28 -1.03
C THR A 302 22.46 -11.89 -1.33
N GLU A 303 21.72 -11.72 -2.43
CA GLU A 303 21.14 -10.41 -2.77
C GLU A 303 20.09 -9.96 -1.75
N LEU A 304 19.25 -10.86 -1.25
CA LEU A 304 18.30 -10.54 -0.20
C LEU A 304 18.98 -10.20 1.14
N GLN A 305 20.10 -10.85 1.46
CA GLN A 305 20.92 -10.52 2.64
C GLN A 305 21.54 -9.13 2.54
N LYS A 306 21.99 -8.72 1.34
CA LYS A 306 22.45 -7.33 1.12
C LYS A 306 21.34 -6.33 1.43
N GLY A 307 20.08 -6.63 1.06
CA GLY A 307 18.93 -5.81 1.43
C GLY A 307 18.73 -5.70 2.95
N ASP A 308 18.91 -6.80 3.69
CA ASP A 308 18.84 -6.79 5.16
C ASP A 308 19.94 -5.91 5.77
N MET A 309 21.15 -5.95 5.22
CA MET A 309 22.24 -5.08 5.66
C MET A 309 21.97 -3.59 5.38
N MET A 310 21.30 -3.29 4.27
CA MET A 310 20.86 -1.91 3.99
C MET A 310 19.78 -1.44 4.98
N ILE A 311 18.88 -2.34 5.43
CA ILE A 311 17.94 -2.00 6.51
C ILE A 311 18.69 -1.70 7.80
N LYS A 312 19.70 -2.51 8.16
CA LYS A 312 20.53 -2.29 9.35
C LYS A 312 21.18 -0.90 9.34
N GLU A 313 21.79 -0.52 8.21
CA GLU A 313 22.43 0.79 8.08
C GLU A 313 21.41 1.93 8.09
N ALA A 314 20.27 1.78 7.42
CA ALA A 314 19.20 2.76 7.45
C ALA A 314 18.60 2.96 8.85
N ASP A 315 18.43 1.88 9.62
CA ASP A 315 17.98 1.95 11.02
C ASP A 315 19.01 2.66 11.90
N ARG A 316 20.31 2.40 11.69
CA ARG A 316 21.39 3.07 12.44
C ARG A 316 21.37 4.59 12.25
N LEU A 317 21.31 5.07 10.99
CA LEU A 317 21.26 6.49 10.67
C LEU A 317 19.99 7.14 11.21
N MET A 318 18.86 6.46 11.07
CA MET A 318 17.57 6.96 11.55
C MET A 318 17.52 7.06 13.07
N ALA A 319 18.01 6.03 13.77
CA ALA A 319 18.06 6.03 15.23
C ALA A 319 18.95 7.15 15.79
N GLU A 320 20.07 7.44 15.14
CA GLU A 320 20.93 8.56 15.50
C GLU A 320 20.19 9.90 15.39
N ALA A 321 19.48 10.12 14.28
CA ALA A 321 18.68 11.34 14.07
C ALA A 321 17.55 11.49 15.10
N ILE A 322 16.83 10.40 15.40
CA ILE A 322 15.75 10.39 16.41
C ILE A 322 16.30 10.77 17.78
N ARG A 323 17.44 10.19 18.20
CA ARG A 323 18.06 10.48 19.50
C ARG A 323 18.45 11.94 19.63
N ILE A 324 19.00 12.56 18.58
CA ILE A 324 19.35 13.98 18.57
C ILE A 324 18.14 14.85 18.88
N ILE A 325 16.99 14.60 18.25
CA ILE A 325 15.78 15.40 18.46
C ILE A 325 15.17 15.10 19.84
N ALA A 326 15.17 13.84 20.27
CA ALA A 326 14.71 13.47 21.60
C ALA A 326 15.52 14.17 22.72
N GLU A 327 16.84 14.34 22.54
CA GLU A 327 17.67 15.13 23.44
C GLU A 327 17.29 16.62 23.44
N LEU A 328 16.99 17.22 22.28
CA LEU A 328 16.53 18.61 22.20
C LEU A 328 15.22 18.83 22.97
N TYR A 329 14.29 17.86 22.92
CA TYR A 329 13.08 17.90 23.75
C TYR A 329 13.40 17.79 25.24
N LYS A 330 14.26 16.82 25.60
CA LYS A 330 14.68 16.59 27.00
C LYS A 330 15.33 17.83 27.62
N ASP A 331 16.17 18.51 26.85
CA ASP A 331 16.92 19.71 27.29
C ASP A 331 16.07 20.99 27.21
N GLY A 332 14.80 20.92 26.78
CA GLY A 332 13.90 22.06 26.64
C GLY A 332 14.32 23.05 25.55
N ILE A 333 15.18 22.63 24.61
CA ILE A 333 15.71 23.50 23.53
C ILE A 333 14.65 23.71 22.46
N ILE A 334 13.89 22.69 22.15
CA ILE A 334 12.68 22.80 21.34
C ILE A 334 11.48 22.24 22.12
N PRO A 335 10.28 22.84 21.96
CA PRO A 335 9.10 22.39 22.70
C PRO A 335 8.62 21.06 22.14
N LYS A 336 8.47 20.07 23.02
CA LYS A 336 7.79 18.83 22.64
C LYS A 336 6.31 19.12 22.38
N PRO A 337 5.73 18.74 21.21
CA PRO A 337 4.31 18.90 20.95
C PRO A 337 3.43 18.25 22.02
N LYS A 338 2.35 18.93 22.43
CA LYS A 338 1.47 18.47 23.52
C LYS A 338 0.76 17.14 23.20
N ASN A 339 0.51 16.88 21.92
CA ASN A 339 -0.11 15.65 21.44
C ASN A 339 0.85 14.45 21.35
N TYR A 340 2.15 14.66 21.59
CA TYR A 340 3.10 13.55 21.66
C TYR A 340 3.09 12.96 23.08
N ALA A 341 2.74 11.67 23.16
CA ALA A 341 2.67 10.98 24.44
C ALA A 341 4.02 10.87 25.14
N TYR A 342 5.11 10.78 24.38
CA TYR A 342 6.47 10.53 24.87
C TYR A 342 7.44 11.59 24.37
N ALA A 343 8.63 11.64 24.98
CA ALA A 343 9.72 12.56 24.60
C ALA A 343 10.52 12.03 23.37
N PHE A 344 9.79 11.56 22.36
CA PHE A 344 10.34 11.18 21.07
C PHE A 344 9.63 11.95 19.96
N PRO A 345 10.32 12.30 18.87
CA PRO A 345 9.65 12.83 17.68
C PRO A 345 8.72 11.78 17.11
N ASP A 346 7.55 12.19 16.67
CA ASP A 346 6.59 11.28 16.03
C ASP A 346 6.84 11.23 14.50
N LEU A 347 7.34 10.12 14.02
CA LEU A 347 7.67 9.90 12.61
C LEU A 347 6.44 9.90 11.68
N LEU A 348 5.23 9.88 12.23
CA LEU A 348 3.98 9.85 11.47
C LEU A 348 3.25 11.21 11.47
N THR A 349 3.94 12.29 11.79
CA THR A 349 3.38 13.66 11.74
C THR A 349 3.18 14.20 10.34
N PHE A 350 3.81 13.61 9.34
CA PHE A 350 3.80 14.07 7.95
C PHE A 350 4.15 15.56 7.87
N HIS A 351 3.31 16.38 7.21
CA HIS A 351 3.55 17.81 7.03
C HIS A 351 3.25 18.66 8.28
N ASP A 352 2.73 18.04 9.34
CA ASP A 352 2.44 18.73 10.61
C ASP A 352 3.63 18.75 11.57
N ALA A 353 4.83 18.42 11.11
CA ALA A 353 6.07 18.55 11.88
C ALA A 353 6.28 20.00 12.27
N PRO A 354 6.41 20.32 13.59
CA PRO A 354 6.28 21.71 14.08
C PRO A 354 7.51 22.56 13.84
N THR A 355 8.67 21.94 13.60
CA THR A 355 9.94 22.66 13.41
C THR A 355 10.69 22.15 12.17
N PRO A 356 11.58 22.96 11.58
CA PRO A 356 12.38 22.55 10.41
C PRO A 356 13.21 21.28 10.66
N ILE A 357 13.75 21.08 11.86
CA ILE A 357 14.55 19.89 12.18
C ILE A 357 13.68 18.62 12.25
N GLU A 358 12.45 18.72 12.75
CA GLU A 358 11.48 17.62 12.76
C GLU A 358 10.95 17.32 11.36
N LEU A 359 10.73 18.36 10.53
CA LEU A 359 10.37 18.16 9.13
C LEU A 359 11.50 17.45 8.35
N LYS A 360 12.77 17.79 8.64
CA LYS A 360 13.93 17.09 8.07
C LYS A 360 13.97 15.62 8.48
N LEU A 361 13.71 15.31 9.76
CA LEU A 361 13.63 13.95 10.27
C LEU A 361 12.51 13.15 9.58
N PHE A 362 11.34 13.77 9.43
CA PHE A 362 10.22 13.15 8.73
C PHE A 362 10.58 12.79 7.28
N LYS A 363 11.20 13.74 6.56
CA LYS A 363 11.67 13.49 5.18
C LYS A 363 12.70 12.36 5.14
N MET A 364 13.67 12.37 6.04
CA MET A 364 14.65 11.30 6.17
C MET A 364 14.02 9.94 6.38
N PHE A 365 12.96 9.87 7.20
CA PHE A 365 12.24 8.62 7.47
C PHE A 365 11.44 8.12 6.27
N LEU A 366 10.51 8.95 5.78
CA LEU A 366 9.50 8.50 4.83
C LEU A 366 10.03 8.43 3.39
N GLU A 367 10.95 9.31 3.03
CA GLU A 367 11.50 9.38 1.68
C GLU A 367 12.83 8.60 1.59
N HIS A 368 13.86 9.06 2.28
CA HIS A 368 15.21 8.58 2.02
C HIS A 368 15.50 7.20 2.63
N ARG A 369 15.00 6.94 3.85
CA ARG A 369 15.10 5.60 4.45
C ARG A 369 14.37 4.55 3.62
N MET A 370 13.18 4.89 3.12
CA MET A 370 12.39 3.98 2.27
C MET A 370 13.14 3.62 0.99
N ARG A 371 13.71 4.63 0.32
CA ARG A 371 14.49 4.44 -0.90
C ARG A 371 15.74 3.59 -0.68
N THR A 372 16.39 3.72 0.47
CA THR A 372 17.62 2.99 0.79
C THR A 372 17.42 1.48 0.70
N PHE A 373 16.50 0.91 1.47
CA PHE A 373 16.34 -0.55 1.49
C PHE A 373 15.42 -1.06 0.37
N GLN A 374 14.39 -0.32 -0.01
CA GLN A 374 13.51 -0.73 -1.10
C GLN A 374 14.25 -0.72 -2.44
N GLY A 375 15.13 0.24 -2.68
CA GLY A 375 16.00 0.27 -3.86
C GLY A 375 16.83 -1.00 -4.00
N THR A 376 17.39 -1.49 -2.88
CA THR A 376 18.16 -2.74 -2.88
C THR A 376 17.27 -3.94 -3.22
N PHE A 377 16.09 -4.07 -2.63
CA PHE A 377 15.16 -5.17 -2.91
C PHE A 377 14.56 -5.12 -4.33
N HIS A 378 14.54 -3.95 -4.97
CA HIS A 378 14.15 -3.80 -6.37
C HIS A 378 15.33 -3.84 -7.34
N ALA A 379 16.51 -4.25 -6.86
CA ALA A 379 17.75 -4.36 -7.66
C ALA A 379 18.11 -3.05 -8.38
N ASN A 380 17.90 -1.91 -7.69
CA ASN A 380 18.19 -0.58 -8.20
C ASN A 380 19.26 0.10 -7.33
N PRO A 381 20.55 0.06 -7.76
CA PRO A 381 21.64 0.61 -6.97
C PRO A 381 21.58 2.15 -6.82
N ASP A 382 21.05 2.88 -7.81
CA ASP A 382 20.93 4.33 -7.74
C ASP A 382 19.95 4.76 -6.65
N TYR A 383 18.78 4.11 -6.59
CA TYR A 383 17.82 4.39 -5.52
C TYR A 383 18.36 3.99 -4.16
N ALA A 384 19.05 2.85 -4.05
CA ALA A 384 19.63 2.42 -2.79
C ALA A 384 20.73 3.37 -2.32
N LEU A 385 21.64 3.76 -3.21
CA LEU A 385 22.84 4.53 -2.88
C LEU A 385 22.58 6.04 -2.90
N TRP A 386 22.22 6.61 -4.07
CA TRP A 386 22.18 8.06 -4.24
C TRP A 386 20.89 8.68 -3.69
N TYR A 387 19.73 8.15 -4.10
CA TYR A 387 18.43 8.67 -3.67
C TYR A 387 18.02 8.20 -2.26
N GLY A 388 18.67 7.14 -1.74
CA GLY A 388 18.41 6.60 -0.42
C GLY A 388 19.53 6.94 0.58
N TRP A 389 20.54 6.09 0.67
CA TRP A 389 21.58 6.17 1.69
C TRP A 389 22.34 7.50 1.73
N SER A 390 22.79 8.01 0.58
CA SER A 390 23.50 9.29 0.51
C SER A 390 22.63 10.44 1.02
N SER A 391 21.34 10.45 0.61
CA SER A 391 20.38 11.46 1.08
C SER A 391 20.15 11.35 2.60
N MET A 392 20.05 10.14 3.18
CA MET A 392 20.00 9.96 4.63
C MET A 392 21.25 10.52 5.34
N ARG A 393 22.42 10.35 4.73
CA ARG A 393 23.67 10.91 5.26
C ARG A 393 23.66 12.44 5.25
N TYR A 394 23.16 13.06 4.19
CA TYR A 394 22.97 14.50 4.11
C TYR A 394 21.99 14.99 5.16
N ASP A 395 20.81 14.37 5.27
CA ASP A 395 19.82 14.74 6.27
C ASP A 395 20.38 14.65 7.70
N LEU A 396 21.09 13.57 8.02
CA LEU A 396 21.70 13.42 9.35
C LEU A 396 22.74 14.52 9.64
N THR A 397 23.53 14.91 8.63
CA THR A 397 24.50 15.99 8.74
C THR A 397 23.79 17.33 9.02
N GLU A 398 22.75 17.64 8.26
CA GLU A 398 21.95 18.85 8.45
C GLU A 398 21.25 18.84 9.82
N ILE A 399 20.67 17.72 10.26
CA ILE A 399 20.07 17.57 11.60
C ILE A 399 21.11 17.87 12.69
N LYS A 400 22.35 17.39 12.56
CA LYS A 400 23.43 17.67 13.51
C LYS A 400 23.78 19.15 13.58
N GLU A 401 23.91 19.83 12.44
CA GLU A 401 24.21 21.27 12.42
C GLU A 401 23.04 22.09 12.95
N MET A 402 21.80 21.80 12.53
CA MET A 402 20.61 22.46 13.08
C MET A 402 20.51 22.29 14.61
N ALA A 403 20.77 21.08 15.12
CA ALA A 403 20.75 20.83 16.56
C ALA A 403 21.83 21.61 17.30
N LYS A 404 23.01 21.75 16.70
CA LYS A 404 24.12 22.59 17.26
C LYS A 404 23.74 24.06 17.30
N GLU A 405 23.17 24.60 16.23
CA GLU A 405 22.71 26.00 16.16
C GLU A 405 21.60 26.26 17.19
N LEU A 406 20.64 25.37 17.34
CA LEU A 406 19.58 25.48 18.34
C LEU A 406 20.15 25.50 19.78
N ARG A 407 21.13 24.64 20.07
CA ARG A 407 21.80 24.61 21.38
C ARG A 407 22.59 25.93 21.67
N ILE A 408 23.25 26.50 20.65
CA ILE A 408 23.96 27.78 20.77
C ILE A 408 22.98 28.92 21.04
N SER A 409 21.91 29.01 20.24
CA SER A 409 20.87 30.04 20.36
C SER A 409 20.17 29.96 21.71
N HIS A 410 19.86 28.78 22.21
CA HIS A 410 19.24 28.57 23.52
C HIS A 410 20.14 29.05 24.64
N LYS A 411 21.45 28.77 24.61
CA LYS A 411 22.42 29.25 25.58
C LYS A 411 22.60 30.80 25.55
N ALA A 412 22.50 31.41 24.38
CA ALA A 412 22.61 32.85 24.20
C ALA A 412 21.35 33.60 24.68
N GLY A 413 20.16 33.01 24.48
CA GLY A 413 18.88 33.61 24.91
C GLY A 413 18.54 33.41 26.38
N GLY A 414 19.22 32.51 27.08
CA GLY A 414 19.05 32.22 28.51
C GLY A 414 19.93 33.13 29.45
N LYS A 415 20.51 34.21 28.93
CA LYS A 415 21.22 35.24 29.70
C LYS A 415 20.30 36.50 29.84
#